data_ae0b396d3f056ea20564c52930a2abf3
#
_entry.id   ae0b396d3f056ea20564c52930a2abf3
#
_cell.length_a   1.000
_cell.length_b   1.000
_cell.length_c   1.000
_cell.angle_alpha   90.00
_cell.angle_beta   90.00
_cell.angle_gamma   90.00
#
_symmetry.space_group_name_H-M   'P 1'
#
loop_
_entity.id
_entity.type
_entity.pdbx_description
1 polymer ?
#
loop_
_entity_poly.entity_id
_entity_poly.type
_entity_poly.pdbx_seq_one_letter_code
_entity_poly.pdbx_strand_id
1 'polypeptide(L)'
;VTDQKRVFKSGNEGAAWAAKQIDFDVMGYYPITPSTQIAEEIDLYRSEGLLTTKMIPAEGEHSAAGICYGASTGGRVINATSANGLLYALEQLPVQSGTRYPMVLNVACRTVSGPLSIKGDHSDIMYALNCGWLIFYAMDNQQVYDFNIVGLKVAEEVSLPVIIAYDGFFTSHQKKPMFVFENDSDVKEYLGEYKSKYSLFDPHNPITIGSYMNEPDLLNNKYQLNMAMEKARDLIVKEFEDYSDISGRKYNVYSEYKTEDAEVIIFALGSAYDTAREAVDTLRESGKRAGAFTIHTLRPFPSKEIAKICKNAEVIVVAERQDSYGSNGGNMSKEIKSAFYDFKTKGEVLTRIXXXXRDLITMVIIVVMVEKLKSILNR
;
A
#
# COMPACT_ATOMS: atom_id res chain seq x y z
N VAL A 1 -4.72 -11.89 22.64
CA VAL A 1 -5.25 -12.10 21.29
C VAL A 1 -6.77 -12.23 21.40
N THR A 2 -7.47 -11.45 20.60
CA THR A 2 -8.94 -11.40 20.56
C THR A 2 -9.47 -12.57 19.71
N ASP A 3 -10.72 -12.96 19.92
CA ASP A 3 -11.33 -14.07 19.20
C ASP A 3 -11.43 -13.77 17.69
N GLN A 4 -11.05 -14.76 16.90
CA GLN A 4 -11.00 -14.64 15.44
C GLN A 4 -11.58 -15.89 14.79
N LYS A 5 -12.17 -15.72 13.63
CA LYS A 5 -12.64 -16.83 12.81
C LYS A 5 -11.86 -16.91 11.51
N ARG A 6 -11.64 -18.13 11.06
CA ARG A 6 -10.97 -18.40 9.79
C ARG A 6 -12.03 -18.35 8.68
N VAL A 7 -11.75 -17.52 7.66
CA VAL A 7 -12.62 -17.38 6.48
C VAL A 7 -11.79 -17.62 5.21
N PHE A 8 -12.48 -17.86 4.09
CA PHE A 8 -11.83 -18.08 2.79
C PHE A 8 -12.31 -16.98 1.86
N LYS A 9 -11.50 -15.91 1.73
CA LYS A 9 -11.88 -14.66 1.07
C LYS A 9 -10.76 -14.14 0.17
N SER A 10 -11.13 -13.35 -0.85
CA SER A 10 -10.19 -12.61 -1.69
C SER A 10 -9.70 -11.34 -0.97
N GLY A 11 -8.72 -10.65 -1.54
CA GLY A 11 -8.27 -9.36 -1.00
C GLY A 11 -9.39 -8.32 -1.03
N ASN A 12 -10.16 -8.25 -2.12
CA ASN A 12 -11.31 -7.34 -2.20
C ASN A 12 -12.36 -7.65 -1.14
N GLU A 13 -12.68 -8.94 -0.96
CA GLU A 13 -13.60 -9.36 0.09
C GLU A 13 -13.01 -9.05 1.49
N GLY A 14 -11.69 -9.13 1.65
CA GLY A 14 -10.99 -8.76 2.89
C GLY A 14 -11.11 -7.28 3.19
N ALA A 15 -10.90 -6.43 2.17
CA ALA A 15 -11.09 -4.96 2.29
C ALA A 15 -12.54 -4.63 2.68
N ALA A 16 -13.51 -5.28 2.02
CA ALA A 16 -14.93 -5.07 2.32
C ALA A 16 -15.29 -5.57 3.72
N TRP A 17 -14.68 -6.69 4.17
CA TRP A 17 -14.90 -7.20 5.52
C TRP A 17 -14.35 -6.23 6.58
N ALA A 18 -13.15 -5.68 6.35
CA ALA A 18 -12.60 -4.63 7.22
C ALA A 18 -13.55 -3.42 7.25
N ALA A 19 -14.04 -3.00 6.06
CA ALA A 19 -14.98 -1.87 5.96
C ALA A 19 -16.26 -2.14 6.74
N LYS A 20 -16.77 -3.36 6.69
CA LYS A 20 -17.96 -3.79 7.45
C LYS A 20 -17.71 -3.66 8.97
N GLN A 21 -16.54 -4.09 9.43
CA GLN A 21 -16.21 -4.05 10.87
C GLN A 21 -15.89 -2.64 11.38
N ILE A 22 -15.33 -1.79 10.53
CA ILE A 22 -15.07 -0.37 10.83
C ILE A 22 -16.39 0.43 10.82
N ASP A 23 -17.29 0.10 9.89
CA ASP A 23 -18.57 0.77 9.65
C ASP A 23 -18.33 2.23 9.25
N PHE A 24 -17.70 2.43 8.10
CA PHE A 24 -17.44 3.78 7.56
C PHE A 24 -18.73 4.58 7.38
N ASP A 25 -18.67 5.90 7.54
CA ASP A 25 -19.82 6.78 7.34
C ASP A 25 -20.22 6.88 5.87
N VAL A 26 -19.23 7.01 4.98
CA VAL A 26 -19.50 7.24 3.55
C VAL A 26 -18.53 6.44 2.67
N MET A 27 -19.06 5.90 1.57
CA MET A 27 -18.27 5.43 0.44
C MET A 27 -18.73 6.18 -0.82
N GLY A 28 -17.89 7.09 -1.33
CA GLY A 28 -18.06 7.64 -2.67
C GLY A 28 -17.38 6.71 -3.65
N TYR A 29 -18.03 6.29 -4.74
CA TYR A 29 -17.44 5.26 -5.59
C TYR A 29 -17.83 5.37 -7.05
N TYR A 30 -16.97 4.84 -7.90
CA TYR A 30 -17.22 4.60 -9.31
C TYR A 30 -16.60 3.22 -9.63
N PRO A 31 -17.36 2.29 -10.27
CA PRO A 31 -16.87 0.92 -10.46
C PRO A 31 -15.77 0.84 -11.53
N ILE A 32 -14.65 0.24 -11.16
CA ILE A 32 -13.54 -0.06 -12.09
C ILE A 32 -12.88 -1.39 -11.71
N THR A 33 -12.71 -2.27 -12.71
CA THR A 33 -12.03 -3.57 -12.56
C THR A 33 -10.54 -3.33 -12.25
N PRO A 34 -9.91 -4.03 -11.24
CA PRO A 34 -10.50 -5.12 -10.46
C PRO A 34 -10.99 -4.72 -9.06
N SER A 35 -11.22 -3.45 -8.75
CA SER A 35 -11.65 -3.01 -7.42
C SER A 35 -13.18 -3.02 -7.21
N THR A 36 -13.98 -3.20 -8.26
CA THR A 36 -15.44 -3.11 -8.22
C THR A 36 -16.06 -3.98 -7.11
N GLN A 37 -15.55 -5.19 -6.90
CA GLN A 37 -16.05 -6.14 -5.91
C GLN A 37 -16.10 -5.54 -4.48
N ILE A 38 -15.22 -4.57 -4.16
CA ILE A 38 -15.22 -3.96 -2.83
C ILE A 38 -16.55 -3.23 -2.59
N ALA A 39 -16.97 -2.40 -3.54
CA ALA A 39 -18.22 -1.65 -3.42
C ALA A 39 -19.42 -2.60 -3.44
N GLU A 40 -19.39 -3.65 -4.28
CA GLU A 40 -20.44 -4.66 -4.36
C GLU A 40 -20.64 -5.38 -3.02
N GLU A 41 -19.55 -5.80 -2.36
CA GLU A 41 -19.59 -6.48 -1.07
C GLU A 41 -20.09 -5.53 0.04
N ILE A 42 -19.62 -4.27 0.04
CA ILE A 42 -20.08 -3.27 1.03
C ILE A 42 -21.57 -3.01 0.84
N ASP A 43 -22.05 -2.88 -0.40
CA ASP A 43 -23.49 -2.68 -0.66
C ASP A 43 -24.31 -3.91 -0.23
N LEU A 44 -23.77 -5.10 -0.42
CA LEU A 44 -24.41 -6.33 0.06
C LEU A 44 -24.55 -6.29 1.60
N TYR A 45 -23.47 -6.02 2.33
CA TYR A 45 -23.51 -5.91 3.79
C TYR A 45 -24.50 -4.83 4.26
N ARG A 46 -24.56 -3.71 3.54
CA ARG A 46 -25.51 -2.63 3.82
C ARG A 46 -26.95 -3.10 3.63
N SER A 47 -27.21 -3.82 2.54
CA SER A 47 -28.56 -4.34 2.24
C SER A 47 -29.01 -5.37 3.28
N GLU A 48 -28.06 -6.07 3.91
CA GLU A 48 -28.32 -7.03 4.99
C GLU A 48 -28.40 -6.36 6.36
N GLY A 49 -28.23 -5.05 6.44
CA GLY A 49 -28.28 -4.29 7.70
C GLY A 49 -27.07 -4.50 8.61
N LEU A 50 -25.95 -4.93 8.03
CA LEU A 50 -24.72 -5.24 8.79
C LEU A 50 -23.80 -4.03 8.95
N LEU A 51 -24.09 -2.91 8.26
CA LEU A 51 -23.36 -1.66 8.38
C LEU A 51 -24.26 -0.49 7.97
N THR A 52 -23.85 0.73 8.35
CA THR A 52 -24.64 1.95 8.13
C THR A 52 -24.10 2.85 7.01
N THR A 53 -23.00 2.47 6.39
CA THR A 53 -22.28 3.24 5.35
C THR A 53 -23.22 3.77 4.27
N LYS A 54 -23.14 5.08 3.99
CA LYS A 54 -23.86 5.70 2.88
C LYS A 54 -23.08 5.51 1.59
N MET A 55 -23.63 4.73 0.67
CA MET A 55 -23.02 4.48 -0.65
C MET A 55 -23.45 5.59 -1.61
N ILE A 56 -22.50 6.34 -2.16
CA ILE A 56 -22.78 7.46 -3.07
C ILE A 56 -22.09 7.20 -4.42
N PRO A 57 -22.85 6.72 -5.41
CA PRO A 57 -22.27 6.52 -6.75
C PRO A 57 -21.99 7.86 -7.43
N ALA A 58 -20.89 7.94 -8.15
CA ALA A 58 -20.48 9.11 -8.91
C ALA A 58 -20.45 8.78 -10.40
N GLU A 59 -20.31 9.79 -11.24
CA GLU A 59 -20.20 9.60 -12.69
C GLU A 59 -18.77 9.32 -13.15
N GLY A 60 -17.82 9.34 -12.22
CA GLY A 60 -16.42 9.04 -12.48
C GLY A 60 -15.58 9.11 -11.22
N GLU A 61 -14.35 8.64 -11.32
CA GLU A 61 -13.46 8.49 -10.15
C GLU A 61 -13.05 9.84 -9.56
N HIS A 62 -12.93 10.88 -10.38
CA HIS A 62 -12.62 12.23 -9.90
C HIS A 62 -13.72 12.74 -8.96
N SER A 63 -14.98 12.60 -9.38
CA SER A 63 -16.14 13.00 -8.55
C SER A 63 -16.27 12.11 -7.31
N ALA A 64 -16.01 10.81 -7.44
CA ALA A 64 -16.01 9.89 -6.29
C ALA A 64 -14.99 10.34 -5.24
N ALA A 65 -13.78 10.74 -5.69
CA ALA A 65 -12.76 11.29 -4.79
C ALA A 65 -13.23 12.60 -4.13
N GLY A 66 -13.91 13.48 -4.90
CA GLY A 66 -14.46 14.73 -4.37
C GLY A 66 -15.54 14.48 -3.31
N ILE A 67 -16.43 13.53 -3.53
CA ILE A 67 -17.44 13.09 -2.55
C ILE A 67 -16.74 12.65 -1.26
N CYS A 68 -15.72 11.80 -1.39
CA CYS A 68 -14.96 11.30 -0.25
C CYS A 68 -14.23 12.42 0.49
N TYR A 69 -13.64 13.36 -0.25
CA TYR A 69 -12.98 14.51 0.35
C TYR A 69 -13.96 15.33 1.20
N GLY A 70 -15.13 15.67 0.65
CA GLY A 70 -16.15 16.42 1.40
C GLY A 70 -16.60 15.68 2.66
N ALA A 71 -16.88 14.38 2.54
CA ALA A 71 -17.35 13.55 3.65
C ALA A 71 -16.27 13.38 4.74
N SER A 72 -14.99 13.31 4.36
CA SER A 72 -13.88 13.10 5.32
C SER A 72 -13.72 14.26 6.31
N THR A 73 -14.29 15.41 6.01
CA THR A 73 -14.28 16.54 6.94
C THR A 73 -15.12 16.31 8.20
N GLY A 74 -15.96 15.27 8.21
CA GLY A 74 -16.83 14.99 9.37
C GLY A 74 -16.96 13.55 9.78
N GLY A 75 -16.42 12.60 8.99
CA GLY A 75 -16.58 11.18 9.30
C GLY A 75 -15.51 10.30 8.69
N ARG A 76 -15.59 9.01 8.97
CA ARG A 76 -14.73 7.97 8.39
C ARG A 76 -15.19 7.66 6.97
N VAL A 77 -14.27 7.66 6.03
CA VAL A 77 -14.61 7.55 4.60
C VAL A 77 -13.73 6.49 3.92
N ILE A 78 -14.33 5.73 3.03
CA ILE A 78 -13.62 4.73 2.21
C ILE A 78 -13.93 4.95 0.73
N ASN A 79 -12.96 4.61 -0.12
CA ASN A 79 -13.12 4.57 -1.57
C ASN A 79 -12.31 3.40 -2.12
N ALA A 80 -12.54 3.03 -3.37
CA ALA A 80 -11.80 1.97 -4.05
C ALA A 80 -11.65 2.30 -5.53
N THR A 81 -10.45 2.07 -6.09
CA THR A 81 -10.17 2.36 -7.50
C THR A 81 -9.02 1.48 -8.04
N SER A 82 -8.64 1.70 -9.29
CA SER A 82 -7.59 0.97 -10.01
C SER A 82 -7.12 1.78 -11.22
N ALA A 83 -5.88 1.57 -11.67
CA ALA A 83 -5.38 1.99 -12.99
C ALA A 83 -5.75 3.44 -13.36
N ASN A 84 -6.41 3.60 -14.52
CA ASN A 84 -6.82 4.91 -15.03
C ASN A 84 -7.79 5.63 -14.11
N GLY A 85 -8.55 4.89 -13.30
CA GLY A 85 -9.42 5.49 -12.28
C GLY A 85 -8.62 6.21 -11.21
N LEU A 86 -7.49 5.62 -10.77
CA LEU A 86 -6.59 6.30 -9.84
C LEU A 86 -6.01 7.58 -10.49
N LEU A 87 -5.60 7.47 -11.78
CA LEU A 87 -5.05 8.62 -12.50
C LEU A 87 -6.09 9.71 -12.71
N TYR A 88 -7.35 9.33 -12.97
CA TYR A 88 -8.43 10.31 -13.12
C TYR A 88 -8.73 11.01 -11.78
N ALA A 89 -8.60 10.32 -10.67
CA ALA A 89 -8.77 10.90 -9.33
C ALA A 89 -7.51 11.66 -8.83
N LEU A 90 -6.38 11.54 -9.55
CA LEU A 90 -5.07 11.99 -9.06
C LEU A 90 -5.04 13.48 -8.71
N GLU A 91 -5.79 14.33 -9.42
CA GLU A 91 -5.90 15.77 -9.13
C GLU A 91 -6.38 16.01 -7.70
N GLN A 92 -7.30 15.17 -7.20
CA GLN A 92 -7.88 15.33 -5.86
C GLN A 92 -6.93 14.91 -4.73
N LEU A 93 -6.02 13.98 -5.00
CA LEU A 93 -5.21 13.38 -3.93
C LEU A 93 -4.31 14.39 -3.18
N PRO A 94 -3.55 15.27 -3.87
CA PRO A 94 -2.77 16.29 -3.15
C PRO A 94 -3.62 17.31 -2.41
N VAL A 95 -4.85 17.57 -2.87
CA VAL A 95 -5.78 18.46 -2.17
C VAL A 95 -6.19 17.83 -0.84
N GLN A 96 -6.54 16.54 -0.87
CA GLN A 96 -6.96 15.79 0.34
C GLN A 96 -5.84 15.73 1.37
N SER A 97 -4.61 15.40 0.96
CA SER A 97 -3.47 15.34 1.90
C SER A 97 -3.10 16.73 2.43
N GLY A 98 -3.14 17.74 1.57
CA GLY A 98 -2.83 19.14 1.94
C GLY A 98 -3.81 19.73 2.94
N THR A 99 -5.07 19.30 2.90
CA THR A 99 -6.10 19.75 3.86
C THR A 99 -6.17 18.87 5.11
N ARG A 100 -5.39 17.76 5.14
CA ARG A 100 -5.14 16.98 6.35
C ARG A 100 -6.38 16.24 6.89
N TYR A 101 -7.21 15.68 5.99
CA TYR A 101 -8.36 14.86 6.38
C TYR A 101 -8.08 13.38 6.08
N PRO A 102 -8.14 12.52 7.10
CA PRO A 102 -7.90 11.08 6.89
C PRO A 102 -9.05 10.41 6.15
N MET A 103 -8.72 9.42 5.35
CA MET A 103 -9.67 8.51 4.71
C MET A 103 -8.89 7.30 4.19
N VAL A 104 -9.58 6.23 3.83
CA VAL A 104 -8.96 5.03 3.24
C VAL A 104 -9.32 4.95 1.76
N LEU A 105 -8.30 4.76 0.91
CA LEU A 105 -8.48 4.46 -0.51
C LEU A 105 -7.86 3.10 -0.80
N ASN A 106 -8.67 2.12 -1.18
CA ASN A 106 -8.18 0.82 -1.61
C ASN A 106 -7.81 0.88 -3.10
N VAL A 107 -6.59 0.43 -3.46
CA VAL A 107 -6.14 0.40 -4.87
C VAL A 107 -5.77 -1.04 -5.24
N ALA A 108 -6.65 -1.69 -6.01
CA ALA A 108 -6.35 -3.00 -6.60
C ALA A 108 -5.53 -2.75 -7.87
N CYS A 109 -4.20 -2.78 -7.73
CA CYS A 109 -3.26 -2.28 -8.73
C CYS A 109 -3.37 -3.00 -10.08
N ARG A 110 -3.47 -2.22 -11.14
CA ARG A 110 -3.65 -2.70 -12.51
C ARG A 110 -2.88 -1.79 -13.46
N THR A 111 -2.47 -2.35 -14.61
CA THR A 111 -1.73 -1.59 -15.61
C THR A 111 -2.53 -0.37 -16.09
N VAL A 112 -1.84 0.76 -16.17
CA VAL A 112 -2.39 1.99 -16.76
C VAL A 112 -2.52 1.79 -18.27
N SER A 113 -3.68 2.13 -18.83
CA SER A 113 -4.00 1.92 -20.25
C SER A 113 -3.05 2.65 -21.18
N GLY A 114 -2.73 1.97 -22.26
CA GLY A 114 -1.90 2.40 -23.36
C GLY A 114 -0.91 1.32 -23.75
N PRO A 115 -1.38 0.15 -24.27
CA PRO A 115 -2.75 -0.26 -24.62
C PRO A 115 -3.62 -0.64 -23.42
N LEU A 116 -4.94 -0.76 -23.64
CA LEU A 116 -5.86 -1.20 -22.60
C LEU A 116 -5.55 -2.65 -22.19
N SER A 117 -5.38 -2.84 -20.88
CA SER A 117 -5.21 -4.16 -20.29
C SER A 117 -5.78 -4.13 -18.86
N ILE A 118 -6.33 -5.26 -18.42
CA ILE A 118 -6.78 -5.40 -17.02
C ILE A 118 -5.77 -6.15 -16.16
N LYS A 119 -4.60 -6.49 -16.71
CA LYS A 119 -3.57 -7.24 -15.96
C LYS A 119 -3.05 -6.45 -14.78
N GLY A 120 -2.80 -7.16 -13.68
CA GLY A 120 -2.18 -6.57 -12.50
C GLY A 120 -0.73 -6.18 -12.75
N ASP A 121 -0.41 -4.92 -12.46
CA ASP A 121 0.97 -4.43 -12.40
C ASP A 121 1.01 -3.28 -11.38
N HIS A 122 2.12 -2.57 -11.28
CA HIS A 122 2.28 -1.51 -10.29
C HIS A 122 2.31 -0.10 -10.91
N SER A 123 1.99 0.03 -12.21
CA SER A 123 2.12 1.32 -12.90
C SER A 123 1.23 2.40 -12.30
N ASP A 124 0.01 2.06 -11.89
CA ASP A 124 -0.95 3.02 -11.34
C ASP A 124 -0.49 3.61 -10.00
N ILE A 125 -0.14 2.77 -9.05
CA ILE A 125 0.21 3.25 -7.70
C ILE A 125 1.49 4.11 -7.71
N MET A 126 2.38 3.90 -8.67
CA MET A 126 3.61 4.70 -8.76
C MET A 126 3.34 6.18 -9.07
N TYR A 127 2.20 6.52 -9.69
CA TYR A 127 1.81 7.92 -9.88
C TYR A 127 1.40 8.59 -8.57
N ALA A 128 0.95 7.83 -7.57
CA ALA A 128 0.51 8.38 -6.29
C ALA A 128 1.64 8.63 -5.29
N LEU A 129 2.88 8.24 -5.59
CA LEU A 129 4.00 8.34 -4.64
C LEU A 129 4.25 9.76 -4.13
N ASN A 130 3.86 10.78 -4.89
CA ASN A 130 4.13 12.19 -4.58
C ASN A 130 2.88 12.97 -4.13
N CYS A 131 1.79 12.27 -3.80
CA CYS A 131 0.51 12.91 -3.45
C CYS A 131 0.36 13.26 -1.96
N GLY A 132 1.36 12.93 -1.14
CA GLY A 132 1.31 13.24 0.31
C GLY A 132 0.42 12.30 1.11
N TRP A 133 0.05 11.17 0.55
CA TRP A 133 -0.73 10.11 1.22
C TRP A 133 0.19 9.08 1.87
N LEU A 134 -0.24 8.50 2.97
CA LEU A 134 0.34 7.25 3.44
C LEU A 134 0.03 6.17 2.40
N ILE A 135 0.98 5.29 2.11
CA ILE A 135 0.75 4.22 1.13
C ILE A 135 1.26 2.90 1.71
N PHE A 136 0.34 2.02 2.08
CA PHE A 136 0.64 0.65 2.47
C PHE A 136 0.51 -0.25 1.24
N TYR A 137 1.38 -1.26 1.13
CA TYR A 137 1.30 -2.24 0.06
C TYR A 137 1.19 -3.64 0.65
N ALA A 138 0.02 -4.25 0.51
CA ALA A 138 -0.27 -5.58 1.04
C ALA A 138 0.24 -6.67 0.09
N MET A 139 0.91 -7.69 0.62
CA MET A 139 1.39 -8.80 -0.18
C MET A 139 0.36 -9.93 -0.32
N ASP A 140 -0.65 -9.98 0.56
CA ASP A 140 -1.65 -11.05 0.56
C ASP A 140 -3.00 -10.56 1.11
N ASN A 141 -3.98 -11.45 1.07
CA ASN A 141 -5.37 -11.14 1.48
C ASN A 141 -5.47 -10.76 2.97
N GLN A 142 -4.66 -11.41 3.82
CA GLN A 142 -4.66 -11.11 5.26
C GLN A 142 -4.19 -9.68 5.49
N GLN A 143 -3.12 -9.28 4.82
CA GLN A 143 -2.62 -7.91 4.94
C GLN A 143 -3.60 -6.88 4.38
N VAL A 144 -4.36 -7.21 3.34
CA VAL A 144 -5.38 -6.27 2.84
C VAL A 144 -6.40 -5.96 3.94
N TYR A 145 -6.89 -7.00 4.62
CA TYR A 145 -7.84 -6.83 5.73
C TYR A 145 -7.20 -6.04 6.88
N ASP A 146 -6.04 -6.47 7.35
CA ASP A 146 -5.38 -5.88 8.52
C ASP A 146 -4.94 -4.44 8.26
N PHE A 147 -4.40 -4.15 7.05
CA PHE A 147 -3.89 -2.81 6.73
C PHE A 147 -5.01 -1.80 6.53
N ASN A 148 -6.24 -2.22 6.18
CA ASN A 148 -7.39 -1.31 6.19
C ASN A 148 -7.67 -0.81 7.61
N ILE A 149 -7.50 -1.67 8.62
CA ILE A 149 -7.73 -1.32 10.04
C ILE A 149 -6.56 -0.48 10.57
N VAL A 150 -5.33 -1.01 10.47
CA VAL A 150 -4.13 -0.32 10.99
C VAL A 150 -3.88 0.99 10.22
N GLY A 151 -4.03 0.96 8.90
CA GLY A 151 -3.82 2.14 8.06
C GLY A 151 -4.78 3.27 8.43
N LEU A 152 -6.05 2.96 8.69
CA LEU A 152 -7.02 3.96 9.17
C LEU A 152 -6.59 4.53 10.52
N LYS A 153 -6.17 3.68 11.46
CA LYS A 153 -5.70 4.14 12.79
C LYS A 153 -4.55 5.14 12.64
N VAL A 154 -3.52 4.79 11.86
CA VAL A 154 -2.37 5.66 11.60
C VAL A 154 -2.83 6.96 10.92
N ALA A 155 -3.69 6.85 9.90
CA ALA A 155 -4.20 7.99 9.13
C ALA A 155 -4.88 9.02 10.05
N GLU A 156 -5.72 8.56 10.99
CA GLU A 156 -6.42 9.43 11.94
C GLU A 156 -5.45 10.12 12.89
N GLU A 157 -4.45 9.40 13.39
CA GLU A 157 -3.46 9.93 14.34
C GLU A 157 -2.55 11.03 13.75
N VAL A 158 -2.20 10.88 12.46
CA VAL A 158 -1.35 11.89 11.81
C VAL A 158 -2.14 12.88 10.96
N SER A 159 -3.46 12.70 10.85
CA SER A 159 -4.34 13.50 9.98
C SER A 159 -3.83 13.50 8.54
N LEU A 160 -3.65 12.31 7.97
CA LEU A 160 -3.30 12.12 6.55
C LEU A 160 -4.17 11.01 5.97
N PRO A 161 -4.56 11.11 4.71
CA PRO A 161 -5.25 10.00 4.07
C PRO A 161 -4.30 8.84 3.78
N VAL A 162 -4.85 7.63 3.64
CA VAL A 162 -4.07 6.40 3.43
C VAL A 162 -4.56 5.62 2.21
N ILE A 163 -3.63 5.14 1.41
CA ILE A 163 -3.89 4.16 0.35
C ILE A 163 -3.49 2.78 0.87
N ILE A 164 -4.38 1.81 0.68
CA ILE A 164 -4.09 0.38 0.86
C ILE A 164 -4.03 -0.24 -0.54
N ALA A 165 -2.81 -0.46 -1.02
CA ALA A 165 -2.55 -0.97 -2.36
C ALA A 165 -2.24 -2.47 -2.31
N TYR A 166 -2.61 -3.20 -3.35
CA TYR A 166 -2.34 -4.64 -3.48
C TYR A 166 -2.54 -5.08 -4.94
N ASP A 167 -1.97 -6.23 -5.28
CA ASP A 167 -1.95 -6.72 -6.66
C ASP A 167 -3.35 -7.06 -7.18
N GLY A 168 -3.72 -6.43 -8.29
CA GLY A 168 -4.94 -6.78 -9.02
C GLY A 168 -4.89 -8.23 -9.50
N PHE A 169 -6.03 -8.92 -9.38
CA PHE A 169 -6.24 -10.33 -9.69
C PHE A 169 -5.49 -11.31 -8.78
N PHE A 170 -4.19 -11.14 -8.55
CA PHE A 170 -3.41 -12.06 -7.70
C PHE A 170 -3.83 -11.98 -6.22
N THR A 171 -3.97 -10.77 -5.70
CA THR A 171 -4.46 -10.56 -4.33
C THR A 171 -5.94 -10.22 -4.34
N SER A 172 -6.37 -9.36 -5.27
CA SER A 172 -7.74 -8.82 -5.25
C SER A 172 -8.82 -9.89 -5.48
N HIS A 173 -8.53 -10.97 -6.25
CA HIS A 173 -9.57 -11.96 -6.63
C HIS A 173 -9.27 -13.39 -6.19
N GLN A 174 -8.01 -13.75 -5.96
CA GLN A 174 -7.71 -15.10 -5.49
C GLN A 174 -8.14 -15.25 -4.04
N LYS A 175 -8.98 -16.23 -3.77
CA LYS A 175 -9.42 -16.54 -2.40
C LYS A 175 -8.35 -17.35 -1.67
N LYS A 176 -8.05 -16.93 -0.45
CA LYS A 176 -7.09 -17.60 0.44
C LYS A 176 -7.67 -17.66 1.85
N PRO A 177 -7.21 -18.60 2.68
CA PRO A 177 -7.58 -18.58 4.10
C PRO A 177 -7.05 -17.30 4.74
N MET A 178 -7.89 -16.68 5.57
CA MET A 178 -7.48 -15.52 6.36
C MET A 178 -8.25 -15.52 7.68
N PHE A 179 -7.77 -14.78 8.66
CA PHE A 179 -8.39 -14.64 9.97
C PHE A 179 -8.98 -13.24 10.11
N VAL A 180 -10.22 -13.15 10.53
CA VAL A 180 -10.91 -11.88 10.78
C VAL A 180 -11.39 -11.88 12.23
N PHE A 181 -11.50 -10.72 12.85
CA PHE A 181 -12.08 -10.64 14.20
C PHE A 181 -13.51 -11.15 14.18
N GLU A 182 -13.88 -11.89 15.21
CA GLU A 182 -15.23 -12.47 15.29
C GLU A 182 -16.28 -11.38 15.55
N ASN A 183 -15.94 -10.41 16.40
CA ASN A 183 -16.84 -9.33 16.78
C ASN A 183 -16.38 -7.99 16.18
N ASP A 184 -17.30 -7.24 15.61
CA ASP A 184 -17.01 -5.91 15.06
C ASP A 184 -16.58 -4.91 16.14
N SER A 185 -17.07 -5.13 17.39
CA SER A 185 -16.69 -4.30 18.54
C SER A 185 -15.18 -4.27 18.77
N ASP A 186 -14.48 -5.37 18.48
CA ASP A 186 -13.02 -5.47 18.71
C ASP A 186 -12.25 -4.50 17.81
N VAL A 187 -12.70 -4.38 16.55
CA VAL A 187 -12.12 -3.42 15.58
C VAL A 187 -12.47 -1.99 16.00
N LYS A 188 -13.72 -1.76 16.41
CA LYS A 188 -14.18 -0.41 16.84
C LYS A 188 -13.46 0.04 18.11
N GLU A 189 -13.21 -0.88 19.06
CA GLU A 189 -12.46 -0.58 20.30
C GLU A 189 -10.98 -0.24 19.98
N TYR A 190 -10.33 -1.00 19.10
CA TYR A 190 -8.95 -0.73 18.68
C TYR A 190 -8.85 0.65 18.01
N LEU A 191 -9.78 0.96 17.12
CA LEU A 191 -9.75 2.26 16.40
C LEU A 191 -10.11 3.44 17.33
N GLY A 192 -11.08 3.24 18.23
CA GLY A 192 -11.62 4.32 19.04
C GLY A 192 -12.59 5.21 18.28
N GLU A 193 -13.15 6.19 18.96
CA GLU A 193 -14.06 7.16 18.36
C GLU A 193 -13.26 8.21 17.55
N TYR A 194 -13.60 8.39 16.27
CA TYR A 194 -12.99 9.43 15.44
C TYR A 194 -13.78 10.74 15.58
N LYS A 195 -13.07 11.83 15.81
CA LYS A 195 -13.63 13.19 15.77
C LYS A 195 -12.70 14.07 14.94
N SER A 196 -13.20 14.58 13.84
CA SER A 196 -12.44 15.52 13.04
C SER A 196 -12.11 16.78 13.87
N LYS A 197 -10.83 17.13 13.91
CA LYS A 197 -10.36 18.31 14.64
C LYS A 197 -10.98 19.59 14.07
N TYR A 198 -11.20 19.62 12.77
CA TYR A 198 -11.76 20.78 12.05
C TYR A 198 -12.88 20.26 11.15
N SER A 199 -14.10 20.21 11.68
CA SER A 199 -15.25 19.66 10.94
C SER A 199 -16.05 20.79 10.27
N LEU A 200 -16.37 20.59 8.98
CA LEU A 200 -17.31 21.47 8.27
C LEU A 200 -18.74 21.36 8.83
N PHE A 201 -18.99 20.31 9.63
CA PHE A 201 -20.32 20.05 10.18
C PHE A 201 -20.49 20.62 11.60
N ASP A 202 -19.49 21.38 12.11
CA ASP A 202 -19.57 21.99 13.44
C ASP A 202 -20.12 23.44 13.32
N PRO A 203 -21.40 23.68 13.63
CA PRO A 203 -21.95 25.05 13.52
C PRO A 203 -21.42 26.03 14.57
N HIS A 204 -20.78 25.49 15.65
CA HIS A 204 -20.24 26.36 16.71
C HIS A 204 -18.83 26.85 16.38
N ASN A 205 -18.11 26.14 15.47
CA ASN A 205 -16.79 26.53 15.01
C ASN A 205 -16.74 26.49 13.48
N PRO A 206 -17.41 27.43 12.81
CA PRO A 206 -17.47 27.40 11.35
C PRO A 206 -16.10 27.64 10.73
N ILE A 207 -15.74 26.80 9.77
CA ILE A 207 -14.45 26.86 9.07
C ILE A 207 -14.68 26.82 7.57
N THR A 208 -13.65 27.20 6.83
CA THR A 208 -13.57 26.95 5.38
C THR A 208 -12.31 26.14 5.10
N ILE A 209 -12.36 25.31 4.08
CA ILE A 209 -11.21 24.50 3.64
C ILE A 209 -10.88 24.83 2.18
N GLY A 210 -9.66 24.48 1.76
CA GLY A 210 -9.24 24.69 0.38
C GLY A 210 -8.95 26.15 0.06
N SER A 211 -8.51 26.93 1.06
CA SER A 211 -8.18 28.35 0.87
C SER A 211 -6.98 28.52 -0.07
N TYR A 212 -6.99 29.60 -0.84
CA TYR A 212 -5.83 30.06 -1.58
C TYR A 212 -4.74 30.48 -0.59
N MET A 213 -3.51 30.01 -0.82
CA MET A 213 -2.38 30.32 0.06
C MET A 213 -1.21 30.90 -0.71
N ASN A 214 -0.67 31.99 -0.23
CA ASN A 214 0.64 32.54 -0.62
C ASN A 214 1.68 32.22 0.45
N GLU A 215 2.93 32.57 0.19
CA GLU A 215 3.97 32.46 1.19
C GLU A 215 3.74 33.48 2.33
N PRO A 216 3.97 33.11 3.59
CA PRO A 216 4.61 31.87 4.05
C PRO A 216 3.64 30.71 4.31
N ASP A 217 2.35 30.89 4.11
CA ASP A 217 1.33 29.89 4.49
C ASP A 217 1.44 28.61 3.65
N LEU A 218 1.72 28.76 2.36
CA LEU A 218 1.92 27.59 1.49
C LEU A 218 3.11 26.76 1.96
N LEU A 219 4.24 27.39 2.27
CA LEU A 219 5.42 26.70 2.79
C LEU A 219 5.10 25.98 4.12
N ASN A 220 4.40 26.67 5.02
CA ASN A 220 4.01 26.09 6.31
C ASN A 220 3.10 24.88 6.14
N ASN A 221 2.16 24.93 5.21
CA ASN A 221 1.26 23.80 4.91
C ASN A 221 2.06 22.58 4.45
N LYS A 222 2.97 22.78 3.48
CA LYS A 222 3.81 21.68 2.95
C LYS A 222 4.77 21.13 4.02
N TYR A 223 5.31 22.01 4.86
CA TYR A 223 6.16 21.59 5.97
C TYR A 223 5.40 20.73 6.97
N GLN A 224 4.17 21.14 7.35
CA GLN A 224 3.32 20.37 8.26
C GLN A 224 2.95 19.01 7.67
N LEU A 225 2.69 18.95 6.36
CA LEU A 225 2.44 17.68 5.66
C LEU A 225 3.65 16.73 5.77
N ASN A 226 4.85 17.26 5.51
CA ASN A 226 6.09 16.48 5.62
C ASN A 226 6.32 16.00 7.05
N MET A 227 6.11 16.87 8.05
CA MET A 227 6.29 16.48 9.47
C MET A 227 5.30 15.38 9.88
N ALA A 228 4.07 15.41 9.35
CA ALA A 228 3.10 14.35 9.61
C ALA A 228 3.54 13.03 8.98
N MET A 229 4.11 13.07 7.77
CA MET A 229 4.64 11.89 7.09
C MET A 229 5.83 11.29 7.86
N GLU A 230 6.72 12.14 8.40
CA GLU A 230 7.84 11.65 9.23
C GLU A 230 7.33 11.04 10.54
N LYS A 231 6.37 11.69 11.21
CA LYS A 231 5.75 11.15 12.43
C LYS A 231 5.13 9.75 12.16
N ALA A 232 4.57 9.56 10.98
CA ALA A 232 3.93 8.30 10.61
C ALA A 232 4.93 7.12 10.61
N ARG A 233 6.24 7.35 10.39
CA ARG A 233 7.25 6.26 10.39
C ARG A 233 7.24 5.48 11.70
N ASP A 234 7.39 6.19 12.80
CA ASP A 234 7.45 5.56 14.12
C ASP A 234 6.07 5.05 14.54
N LEU A 235 5.04 5.79 14.19
CA LEU A 235 3.67 5.41 14.52
C LEU A 235 3.24 4.10 13.84
N ILE A 236 3.61 3.90 12.58
CA ILE A 236 3.29 2.65 11.87
C ILE A 236 3.90 1.45 12.61
N VAL A 237 5.16 1.58 13.05
CA VAL A 237 5.82 0.49 13.78
C VAL A 237 5.07 0.22 15.10
N LYS A 238 4.74 1.29 15.83
CA LYS A 238 3.99 1.18 17.10
C LYS A 238 2.61 0.53 16.87
N GLU A 239 1.89 0.98 15.86
CA GLU A 239 0.54 0.44 15.59
C GLU A 239 0.59 -1.02 15.09
N PHE A 240 1.66 -1.44 14.42
CA PHE A 240 1.88 -2.86 14.10
C PHE A 240 2.10 -3.68 15.39
N GLU A 241 2.81 -3.13 16.38
CA GLU A 241 2.98 -3.78 17.69
C GLU A 241 1.64 -3.86 18.43
N ASP A 242 0.93 -2.75 18.57
CA ASP A 242 -0.37 -2.69 19.25
C ASP A 242 -1.38 -3.64 18.58
N TYR A 243 -1.41 -3.67 17.24
CA TYR A 243 -2.29 -4.57 16.49
C TYR A 243 -1.91 -6.04 16.69
N SER A 244 -0.61 -6.33 16.85
CA SER A 244 -0.13 -7.68 17.14
C SER A 244 -0.70 -8.21 18.46
N ASP A 245 -0.90 -7.35 19.45
CA ASP A 245 -1.43 -7.76 20.77
C ASP A 245 -2.88 -8.25 20.67
N ILE A 246 -3.67 -7.66 19.78
CA ILE A 246 -5.07 -8.07 19.60
C ILE A 246 -5.22 -9.16 18.53
N SER A 247 -4.44 -9.11 17.45
CA SER A 247 -4.59 -10.03 16.32
C SER A 247 -3.69 -11.28 16.42
N GLY A 248 -2.61 -11.24 17.19
CA GLY A 248 -1.61 -12.29 17.22
C GLY A 248 -0.70 -12.30 15.98
N ARG A 249 -0.91 -11.38 15.03
CA ARG A 249 -0.13 -11.30 13.78
C ARG A 249 0.92 -10.20 13.90
N LYS A 250 2.16 -10.56 13.62
CA LYS A 250 3.28 -9.60 13.70
C LYS A 250 3.58 -9.01 12.33
N TYR A 251 3.61 -7.69 12.28
CA TYR A 251 3.93 -6.93 11.07
C TYR A 251 5.14 -6.03 11.30
N ASN A 252 5.76 -5.66 10.22
CA ASN A 252 6.82 -4.65 10.17
C ASN A 252 6.62 -3.87 8.86
N VAL A 253 7.36 -2.80 8.64
CA VAL A 253 7.32 -2.05 7.38
C VAL A 253 7.97 -2.83 6.23
N TYR A 254 8.53 -4.02 6.51
CA TYR A 254 9.13 -4.93 5.53
C TYR A 254 8.95 -6.37 5.98
N SER A 255 9.15 -7.29 5.03
CA SER A 255 9.38 -8.71 5.31
C SER A 255 10.67 -9.15 4.62
N GLU A 256 11.44 -10.01 5.27
CA GLU A 256 12.70 -10.52 4.72
C GLU A 256 12.75 -12.04 4.85
N TYR A 257 13.55 -12.66 3.99
CA TYR A 257 13.67 -14.12 3.91
C TYR A 257 15.10 -14.49 3.58
N LYS A 258 15.79 -15.13 4.54
CA LYS A 258 17.15 -15.64 4.38
C LYS A 258 18.14 -14.57 3.91
N THR A 259 18.08 -13.36 4.48
CA THR A 259 18.91 -12.22 4.05
C THR A 259 20.23 -12.10 4.80
N GLU A 260 20.37 -12.74 5.97
CA GLU A 260 21.49 -12.52 6.91
C GLU A 260 22.87 -12.81 6.30
N ASP A 261 22.95 -13.87 5.48
CA ASP A 261 24.19 -14.32 4.82
C ASP A 261 24.15 -14.20 3.30
N ALA A 262 23.12 -13.50 2.78
CA ALA A 262 22.89 -13.43 1.33
C ALA A 262 23.88 -12.52 0.63
N GLU A 263 24.49 -13.03 -0.45
CA GLU A 263 25.28 -12.26 -1.40
C GLU A 263 24.39 -11.57 -2.45
N VAL A 264 23.29 -12.25 -2.80
CA VAL A 264 22.29 -11.73 -3.77
C VAL A 264 20.95 -11.66 -3.05
N ILE A 265 20.32 -10.47 -3.09
CA ILE A 265 19.01 -10.29 -2.48
C ILE A 265 18.01 -9.84 -3.57
N ILE A 266 16.86 -10.51 -3.61
CA ILE A 266 15.78 -10.20 -4.54
C ILE A 266 14.74 -9.32 -3.83
N PHE A 267 14.48 -8.15 -4.38
CA PHE A 267 13.35 -7.32 -3.97
C PHE A 267 12.17 -7.60 -4.90
N ALA A 268 11.00 -7.87 -4.33
CA ALA A 268 9.77 -8.01 -5.09
C ALA A 268 8.60 -7.46 -4.27
N LEU A 269 7.80 -6.57 -4.88
CA LEU A 269 6.68 -5.91 -4.21
C LEU A 269 5.42 -6.78 -4.30
N GLY A 270 4.61 -6.77 -3.24
CA GLY A 270 3.30 -7.40 -3.21
C GLY A 270 3.36 -8.92 -3.33
N SER A 271 2.41 -9.51 -4.07
CA SER A 271 2.28 -10.97 -4.20
C SER A 271 3.49 -11.65 -4.86
N ALA A 272 4.31 -10.89 -5.59
CA ALA A 272 5.52 -11.42 -6.21
C ALA A 272 6.58 -11.84 -5.17
N TYR A 273 6.46 -11.36 -3.93
CA TYR A 273 7.38 -11.75 -2.86
C TYR A 273 7.32 -13.25 -2.54
N ASP A 274 6.13 -13.87 -2.60
CA ASP A 274 6.02 -15.33 -2.41
C ASP A 274 6.83 -16.08 -3.48
N THR A 275 6.73 -15.63 -4.74
CA THR A 275 7.52 -16.21 -5.84
C THR A 275 9.03 -16.00 -5.61
N ALA A 276 9.42 -14.81 -5.10
CA ALA A 276 10.83 -14.54 -4.79
C ALA A 276 11.35 -15.47 -3.69
N ARG A 277 10.54 -15.79 -2.69
CA ARG A 277 10.92 -16.75 -1.62
C ARG A 277 11.17 -18.15 -2.19
N GLU A 278 10.29 -18.63 -3.07
CA GLU A 278 10.47 -19.93 -3.74
C GLU A 278 11.73 -19.95 -4.60
N ALA A 279 12.01 -18.84 -5.31
CA ALA A 279 13.23 -18.71 -6.11
C ALA A 279 14.48 -18.76 -5.20
N VAL A 280 14.43 -18.12 -4.04
CA VAL A 280 15.52 -18.16 -3.05
C VAL A 280 15.77 -19.59 -2.59
N ASP A 281 14.72 -20.37 -2.33
CA ASP A 281 14.88 -21.76 -1.90
C ASP A 281 15.58 -22.60 -3.00
N THR A 282 15.13 -22.47 -4.25
CA THR A 282 15.74 -23.15 -5.41
C THR A 282 17.23 -22.76 -5.57
N LEU A 283 17.55 -21.48 -5.40
CA LEU A 283 18.94 -21.00 -5.50
C LEU A 283 19.79 -21.56 -4.36
N ARG A 284 19.28 -21.59 -3.14
CA ARG A 284 20.00 -22.14 -1.98
C ARG A 284 20.24 -23.65 -2.13
N GLU A 285 19.30 -24.39 -2.68
CA GLU A 285 19.48 -25.81 -3.00
C GLU A 285 20.62 -26.02 -4.01
N SER A 286 20.88 -25.03 -4.87
CA SER A 286 22.03 -25.07 -5.81
C SER A 286 23.31 -24.46 -5.22
N GLY A 287 23.34 -24.18 -3.91
CA GLY A 287 24.53 -23.70 -3.19
C GLY A 287 24.74 -22.17 -3.26
N LYS A 288 23.75 -21.39 -3.68
CA LYS A 288 23.88 -19.93 -3.80
C LYS A 288 23.37 -19.24 -2.52
N ARG A 289 24.09 -18.25 -2.03
CA ARG A 289 23.65 -17.44 -0.87
C ARG A 289 22.70 -16.36 -1.34
N ALA A 290 21.42 -16.72 -1.49
CA ALA A 290 20.36 -15.82 -1.93
C ALA A 290 19.41 -15.50 -0.77
N GLY A 291 18.79 -14.31 -0.84
CA GLY A 291 17.75 -13.89 0.08
C GLY A 291 16.70 -13.06 -0.66
N ALA A 292 15.59 -12.74 -0.01
CA ALA A 292 14.55 -11.90 -0.58
C ALA A 292 14.00 -10.94 0.45
N PHE A 293 13.47 -9.79 0.00
CA PHE A 293 12.68 -8.90 0.85
C PHE A 293 11.59 -8.21 0.06
N THR A 294 10.58 -7.74 0.79
CA THR A 294 9.54 -6.85 0.29
C THR A 294 9.32 -5.74 1.32
N ILE A 295 8.62 -4.69 0.93
CA ILE A 295 8.23 -3.60 1.83
C ILE A 295 6.70 -3.53 1.91
N HIS A 296 6.21 -3.05 3.05
CA HIS A 296 4.77 -2.92 3.31
C HIS A 296 4.33 -1.46 3.36
N THR A 297 5.27 -0.51 3.24
CA THR A 297 4.96 0.91 3.09
C THR A 297 5.76 1.49 1.93
N LEU A 298 5.06 2.13 0.99
CA LEU A 298 5.70 2.92 -0.08
C LEU A 298 5.87 4.38 0.36
N ARG A 299 4.99 4.85 1.26
CA ARG A 299 5.08 6.16 1.91
C ARG A 299 4.57 6.05 3.35
N PRO A 300 5.40 6.37 4.33
CA PRO A 300 6.82 6.71 4.24
C PRO A 300 7.67 5.52 3.74
N PHE A 301 8.71 5.79 2.95
CA PHE A 301 9.55 4.74 2.38
C PHE A 301 10.57 4.28 3.42
N PRO A 302 10.75 2.95 3.68
CA PRO A 302 11.59 2.44 4.76
C PRO A 302 13.07 2.34 4.36
N SER A 303 13.70 3.46 4.00
CA SER A 303 15.07 3.52 3.48
C SER A 303 16.10 2.93 4.44
N LYS A 304 15.97 3.24 5.74
CA LYS A 304 16.90 2.78 6.79
C LYS A 304 16.86 1.26 6.92
N GLU A 305 15.66 0.70 6.91
CA GLU A 305 15.43 -0.73 7.03
C GLU A 305 15.99 -1.48 5.83
N ILE A 306 15.74 -0.96 4.63
CA ILE A 306 16.26 -1.53 3.38
C ILE A 306 17.80 -1.54 3.39
N ALA A 307 18.40 -0.42 3.77
CA ALA A 307 19.87 -0.33 3.86
C ALA A 307 20.43 -1.36 4.86
N LYS A 308 19.73 -1.57 5.98
CA LYS A 308 20.12 -2.57 6.99
C LYS A 308 20.01 -4.01 6.45
N ILE A 309 18.89 -4.34 5.80
CA ILE A 309 18.65 -5.67 5.21
C ILE A 309 19.76 -5.99 4.20
N CYS A 310 20.10 -5.01 3.37
CA CYS A 310 21.00 -5.20 2.24
C CYS A 310 22.48 -4.95 2.55
N LYS A 311 22.83 -4.70 3.81
CA LYS A 311 24.20 -4.24 4.20
C LYS A 311 25.33 -5.19 3.77
N ASN A 312 25.05 -6.49 3.70
CA ASN A 312 26.04 -7.52 3.35
C ASN A 312 25.91 -8.01 1.91
N ALA A 313 24.88 -7.58 1.20
CA ALA A 313 24.62 -8.05 -0.15
C ALA A 313 25.59 -7.41 -1.16
N GLU A 314 26.08 -8.21 -2.10
CA GLU A 314 26.87 -7.72 -3.23
C GLU A 314 25.96 -7.19 -4.35
N VAL A 315 24.80 -7.84 -4.52
CA VAL A 315 23.86 -7.50 -5.59
C VAL A 315 22.44 -7.53 -5.06
N ILE A 316 21.66 -6.50 -5.37
CA ILE A 316 20.22 -6.46 -5.15
C ILE A 316 19.53 -6.47 -6.52
N VAL A 317 18.72 -7.50 -6.75
CA VAL A 317 17.90 -7.62 -7.96
C VAL A 317 16.51 -7.05 -7.65
N VAL A 318 16.19 -5.90 -8.23
CA VAL A 318 14.88 -5.26 -8.03
C VAL A 318 13.95 -5.76 -9.15
N ALA A 319 13.03 -6.66 -8.79
CA ALA A 319 12.03 -7.21 -9.71
C ALA A 319 10.82 -6.27 -9.75
N GLU A 320 10.70 -5.48 -10.80
CA GLU A 320 9.64 -4.47 -10.93
C GLU A 320 8.57 -4.89 -11.94
N ARG A 321 7.31 -4.64 -11.58
CA ARG A 321 6.16 -4.84 -12.46
C ARG A 321 5.66 -3.49 -13.00
N GLN A 322 6.61 -2.59 -13.29
CA GLN A 322 6.35 -1.23 -13.78
C GLN A 322 7.64 -0.65 -14.34
N ASP A 323 7.55 0.15 -15.38
CA ASP A 323 8.70 0.88 -15.93
C ASP A 323 8.56 2.39 -15.70
N SER A 324 9.69 3.07 -15.63
CA SER A 324 9.75 4.53 -15.57
C SER A 324 10.45 5.01 -16.84
N TYR A 325 9.74 4.98 -17.93
CA TYR A 325 10.22 5.11 -19.31
C TYR A 325 11.31 6.17 -19.48
N GLY A 326 12.44 5.75 -20.04
CA GLY A 326 13.60 6.62 -20.25
C GLY A 326 14.47 6.88 -19.02
N SER A 327 14.16 6.20 -17.90
CA SER A 327 14.89 6.35 -16.63
C SER A 327 15.85 5.16 -16.41
N ASN A 328 16.73 5.27 -15.41
CA ASN A 328 17.67 4.21 -15.01
C ASN A 328 17.00 3.21 -14.05
N GLY A 329 15.91 2.59 -14.49
CA GLY A 329 15.11 1.65 -13.73
C GLY A 329 13.74 2.23 -13.33
N GLY A 330 12.89 1.38 -12.79
CA GLY A 330 11.57 1.79 -12.32
C GLY A 330 11.62 2.55 -11.01
N ASN A 331 10.45 2.83 -10.45
CA ASN A 331 10.36 3.67 -9.26
C ASN A 331 11.01 3.00 -8.05
N MET A 332 10.81 1.69 -7.84
CA MET A 332 11.39 1.01 -6.68
C MET A 332 12.93 0.95 -6.78
N SER A 333 13.47 0.75 -7.98
CA SER A 333 14.91 0.79 -8.19
C SER A 333 15.51 2.14 -7.81
N LYS A 334 14.83 3.23 -8.15
CA LYS A 334 15.29 4.59 -7.83
C LYS A 334 15.25 4.83 -6.30
N GLU A 335 14.17 4.42 -5.64
CA GLU A 335 14.04 4.56 -4.18
C GLU A 335 15.12 3.74 -3.45
N ILE A 336 15.37 2.50 -3.89
CA ILE A 336 16.39 1.63 -3.27
C ILE A 336 17.80 2.21 -3.50
N LYS A 337 18.08 2.70 -4.72
CA LYS A 337 19.36 3.35 -5.01
C LYS A 337 19.57 4.59 -4.14
N SER A 338 18.51 5.39 -3.94
CA SER A 338 18.57 6.56 -3.07
C SER A 338 18.86 6.14 -1.61
N ALA A 339 18.19 5.11 -1.12
CA ALA A 339 18.43 4.58 0.23
C ALA A 339 19.89 4.12 0.37
N PHE A 340 20.43 3.45 -0.63
CA PHE A 340 21.82 2.98 -0.61
C PHE A 340 22.80 4.14 -0.54
N TYR A 341 22.57 5.17 -1.33
CA TYR A 341 23.43 6.37 -1.34
C TYR A 341 23.40 7.06 0.04
N ASP A 342 22.20 7.29 0.58
CA ASP A 342 22.02 8.02 1.83
C ASP A 342 22.64 7.28 3.03
N PHE A 343 22.54 5.95 3.05
CA PHE A 343 23.06 5.14 4.15
C PHE A 343 24.42 4.50 3.84
N LYS A 344 25.05 4.90 2.72
CA LYS A 344 26.37 4.43 2.29
C LYS A 344 26.46 2.90 2.25
N THR A 345 25.37 2.26 1.83
CA THR A 345 25.28 0.80 1.71
C THR A 345 26.10 0.36 0.49
N LYS A 346 26.96 -0.64 0.67
CA LYS A 346 27.70 -1.28 -0.43
C LYS A 346 26.77 -2.25 -1.16
N GLY A 347 27.11 -2.54 -2.39
CA GLY A 347 26.33 -3.46 -3.21
C GLY A 347 25.78 -2.80 -4.46
N GLU A 348 25.67 -3.57 -5.51
CA GLU A 348 25.17 -3.11 -6.80
C GLU A 348 23.67 -3.35 -6.91
N VAL A 349 22.92 -2.34 -7.33
CA VAL A 349 21.47 -2.45 -7.55
C VAL A 349 21.20 -2.70 -9.02
N LEU A 350 20.74 -3.90 -9.35
CA LEU A 350 20.35 -4.29 -10.70
C LEU A 350 18.84 -4.30 -10.84
N THR A 351 18.34 -3.51 -11.78
CA THR A 351 16.91 -3.47 -12.09
C THR A 351 16.54 -4.54 -13.12
N ARG A 352 15.40 -5.26 -12.89
CA ARG A 352 14.79 -6.16 -13.85
C ARG A 352 13.28 -5.91 -13.85
N ILE A 353 12.76 -5.59 -15.02
CA ILE A 353 11.33 -5.32 -15.18
C ILE A 353 10.65 -6.62 -15.53
N UNK A 354 9.97 -7.03 -14.77
CA UNK A 354 9.31 -8.23 -15.00
C UNK A 354 7.97 -7.93 -15.56
N UNK A 355 7.98 -8.09 -16.37
CA UNK A 355 6.78 -7.85 -16.98
C UNK A 355 5.80 -8.84 -16.60
N UNK A 356 5.86 -9.46 -16.05
CA UNK A 356 5.03 -10.40 -15.65
C UNK A 356 5.81 -11.59 -15.28
N UNK A 357 6.33 -11.46 -14.53
CA UNK A 357 6.78 -12.28 -14.20
C UNK A 357 6.16 -13.23 -14.09
N ARG A 358 5.74 -13.91 -14.88
CA ARG A 358 4.87 -15.06 -14.89
C ARG A 358 5.50 -16.30 -14.30
N ASP A 359 6.81 -16.33 -14.23
CA ASP A 359 7.48 -17.62 -13.93
C ASP A 359 8.62 -17.48 -12.95
N LEU A 360 8.65 -18.38 -11.98
CA LEU A 360 9.82 -18.77 -11.18
C LEU A 360 11.06 -18.88 -12.07
N ILE A 361 10.90 -19.42 -13.28
CA ILE A 361 11.94 -19.60 -14.28
C ILE A 361 12.57 -18.26 -14.67
N THR A 362 11.76 -17.20 -14.82
CA THR A 362 12.27 -15.86 -15.16
C THR A 362 13.12 -15.30 -14.02
N MET A 363 12.71 -15.51 -12.75
CA MET A 363 13.51 -15.08 -11.60
C MET A 363 14.80 -15.89 -11.47
N VAL A 364 14.75 -17.19 -11.72
CA VAL A 364 15.94 -18.07 -11.74
C VAL A 364 16.90 -17.65 -12.88
N ILE A 365 16.36 -17.33 -14.06
CA ILE A 365 17.13 -16.81 -15.20
C ILE A 365 17.80 -15.47 -14.85
N ILE A 366 17.09 -14.58 -14.14
CA ILE A 366 17.63 -13.29 -13.69
C ILE A 366 18.89 -13.52 -12.81
N VAL A 367 18.83 -14.48 -11.89
CA VAL A 367 19.95 -14.76 -11.00
C VAL A 367 21.10 -15.47 -11.75
N VAL A 368 20.79 -16.35 -12.68
CA VAL A 368 21.79 -16.99 -13.55
C VAL A 368 22.47 -15.93 -14.45
N MET A 369 21.73 -14.92 -14.91
CA MET A 369 22.29 -13.80 -15.67
C MET A 369 23.22 -12.93 -14.81
N VAL A 370 22.92 -12.78 -13.51
CA VAL A 370 23.80 -12.06 -12.57
C VAL A 370 25.14 -12.79 -12.44
N GLU A 371 25.15 -14.12 -12.41
CA GLU A 371 26.40 -14.89 -12.39
C GLU A 371 27.22 -14.71 -13.67
N LYS A 372 26.53 -14.68 -14.81
CA LYS A 372 27.19 -14.46 -16.10
C LYS A 372 27.78 -13.07 -16.17
N LEU A 373 27.09 -12.07 -15.60
CA LEU A 373 27.58 -10.68 -15.49
C LEU A 373 28.82 -10.61 -14.55
N LYS A 374 28.81 -11.31 -13.41
CA LYS A 374 29.97 -11.40 -12.51
C LYS A 374 31.19 -11.99 -13.24
N SER A 375 30.99 -13.02 -14.07
CA SER A 375 32.10 -13.62 -14.81
C SER A 375 32.63 -12.71 -15.93
N ILE A 376 31.82 -11.76 -16.39
CA ILE A 376 32.21 -10.75 -17.39
C ILE A 376 32.92 -9.57 -16.72
N LEU A 377 32.47 -9.16 -15.55
CA LEU A 377 33.05 -8.03 -14.81
C LEU A 377 34.36 -8.39 -14.10
N ASN A 378 34.61 -9.70 -13.87
CA ASN A 378 35.86 -10.18 -13.28
C ASN A 378 36.92 -10.57 -14.33
N ARG A 379 36.69 -10.19 -15.59
CA ARG A 379 37.68 -10.26 -16.69
C ARG A 379 38.18 -8.88 -17.09
#